data_a647d101fcd4379ace382f102dcbf886
#
_entry.id   a647d101fcd4379ace382f102dcbf886
#
_cell.length_a   1.000
_cell.length_b   1.000
_cell.length_c   1.000
_cell.angle_alpha   90.00
_cell.angle_beta   90.00
_cell.angle_gamma   90.00
#
_symmetry.space_group_name_H-M   'P 1'
#
loop_
_entity.id
_entity.type
_entity.pdbx_description
1 polymer ?
#
loop_
_entity_poly.entity_id
_entity_poly.type
_entity_poly.pdbx_seq_one_letter_code
_entity_poly.pdbx_strand_id
1 'polypeptide(L)' 'MTHPIFDLLTKLDSAHVAYALGRHRPDTILVSVTVVGQRIEIDVFDDGHMEVSRFVGNEDVEGGVELIDAILASAA' A
#
# COMPACT_ATOMS: atom_id res chain seq x y z
N MET A 1 8.26 5.06 19.27
CA MET A 1 7.01 4.71 18.56
C MET A 1 7.33 4.49 17.09
N THR A 2 6.85 3.41 16.51
CA THR A 2 7.15 3.03 15.12
C THR A 2 6.19 3.73 14.16
N HIS A 3 6.73 4.27 13.07
CA HIS A 3 5.88 4.86 12.02
C HIS A 3 5.02 3.76 11.38
N PRO A 4 3.75 4.03 11.04
CA PRO A 4 2.85 3.03 10.45
C PRO A 4 3.37 2.32 9.21
N ILE A 5 4.35 2.91 8.50
CA ILE A 5 4.94 2.26 7.32
C ILE A 5 5.57 0.91 7.68
N PHE A 6 6.17 0.79 8.86
CA PHE A 6 6.79 -0.46 9.26
C PHE A 6 5.75 -1.56 9.48
N ASP A 7 4.59 -1.19 10.05
CA ASP A 7 3.48 -2.14 10.21
C ASP A 7 2.94 -2.57 8.85
N LEU A 8 2.82 -1.64 7.90
CA LEU A 8 2.39 -1.95 6.54
C LEU A 8 3.34 -2.94 5.88
N LEU A 9 4.66 -2.66 5.93
CA LEU A 9 5.64 -3.54 5.30
C LEU A 9 5.64 -4.92 5.95
N THR A 10 5.45 -4.99 7.27
CA THR A 10 5.34 -6.27 7.97
C THR A 10 4.13 -7.07 7.50
N LYS A 11 2.99 -6.41 7.29
CA LYS A 11 1.79 -7.07 6.74
C LYS A 11 2.06 -7.62 5.34
N LEU A 12 2.73 -6.85 4.49
CA LEU A 12 3.04 -7.30 3.14
C LEU A 12 4.01 -8.48 3.17
N ASP A 13 5.02 -8.43 4.03
CA ASP A 13 5.97 -9.54 4.20
C ASP A 13 5.25 -10.80 4.67
N SER A 14 4.35 -10.67 5.63
CA SER A 14 3.59 -11.80 6.16
C SER A 14 2.66 -12.43 5.13
N ALA A 15 2.14 -11.63 4.21
CA ALA A 15 1.28 -12.10 3.13
C ALA A 15 2.06 -12.62 1.93
N HIS A 16 3.40 -12.52 1.95
CA HIS A 16 4.28 -12.92 0.85
C HIS A 16 3.94 -12.19 -0.45
N VAL A 17 3.61 -10.91 -0.35
CA VAL A 17 3.23 -10.06 -1.48
C VAL A 17 4.44 -9.25 -1.90
N ALA A 18 4.74 -9.24 -3.18
CA ALA A 18 5.84 -8.44 -3.72
C ALA A 18 5.49 -6.95 -3.68
N TYR A 19 6.47 -6.15 -3.29
CA TYR A 19 6.30 -4.69 -3.28
C TYR A 19 7.64 -4.01 -3.56
N ALA A 20 7.56 -2.73 -3.93
CA ALA A 20 8.73 -1.88 -4.12
C ALA A 20 8.47 -0.54 -3.45
N LEU A 21 9.54 0.12 -3.04
CA LEU A 21 9.46 1.45 -2.42
C LEU A 21 9.96 2.49 -3.39
N GLY A 22 9.29 3.64 -3.39
CA GLY A 22 9.70 4.77 -4.22
C GLY A 22 9.40 6.08 -3.51
N ARG A 23 9.84 7.18 -4.11
CA ARG A 23 9.63 8.48 -3.52
C ARG A 23 9.39 9.52 -4.60
N HIS A 24 8.20 10.11 -4.58
CA HIS A 24 7.81 11.16 -5.53
C HIS A 24 7.77 12.53 -4.88
N ARG A 25 7.51 12.60 -3.58
CA ARG A 25 7.38 13.83 -2.82
C ARG A 25 8.14 13.72 -1.52
N PRO A 26 8.62 14.86 -0.96
CA PRO A 26 9.41 14.82 0.28
C PRO A 26 8.63 14.35 1.51
N ASP A 27 7.30 14.41 1.47
CA ASP A 27 6.45 14.05 2.61
C ASP A 27 5.82 12.67 2.49
N THR A 28 6.14 11.90 1.42
CA THR A 28 5.54 10.58 1.21
C THR A 28 6.57 9.55 0.81
N ILE A 29 6.25 8.29 1.11
CA ILE A 29 6.93 7.13 0.55
C ILE A 29 5.87 6.33 -0.20
N LEU A 30 6.16 6.00 -1.46
CA LEU A 30 5.26 5.19 -2.27
C LEU A 30 5.59 3.72 -2.07
N VAL A 31 4.58 2.92 -1.72
CA VAL A 31 4.69 1.47 -1.67
C VAL A 31 3.88 0.90 -2.82
N SER A 32 4.57 0.35 -3.83
CA SER A 32 3.93 -0.26 -5.00
C SER A 32 3.79 -1.75 -4.75
N VAL A 33 2.56 -2.23 -4.70
CA VAL A 33 2.25 -3.63 -4.40
C VAL A 33 1.71 -4.30 -5.65
N THR A 34 2.27 -5.47 -5.99
CA THR A 34 1.81 -6.25 -7.14
C THR A 34 1.08 -7.50 -6.65
N VAL A 35 -0.20 -7.59 -6.96
CA VAL A 35 -1.00 -8.79 -6.75
C VAL A 35 -1.58 -9.24 -8.09
N VAL A 36 -2.05 -10.49 -8.14
CA VAL A 36 -2.54 -11.06 -9.40
C VAL A 36 -3.69 -10.22 -9.94
N GLY A 37 -3.53 -9.74 -11.16
CA GLY A 37 -4.57 -9.00 -11.88
C GLY A 37 -4.68 -7.53 -11.52
N GLN A 38 -3.84 -6.99 -10.64
CA GLN A 38 -3.94 -5.58 -10.27
C GLN A 38 -2.63 -5.04 -9.71
N ARG A 39 -2.49 -3.72 -9.79
CA ARG A 39 -1.38 -3.01 -9.17
C ARG A 39 -1.97 -2.04 -8.15
N ILE A 40 -1.36 -1.99 -6.98
CA ILE A 40 -1.82 -1.14 -5.88
C ILE A 40 -0.69 -0.20 -5.50
N GLU A 41 -1.00 1.08 -5.39
CA GLU A 41 -0.03 2.08 -4.94
C GLU A 41 -0.52 2.68 -3.64
N ILE A 42 0.33 2.66 -2.63
CA ILE A 42 0.01 3.18 -1.30
C ILE A 42 0.95 4.35 -1.04
N ASP A 43 0.38 5.55 -0.92
CA ASP A 43 1.14 6.73 -0.51
C ASP A 43 1.10 6.81 1.02
N VAL A 44 2.25 6.62 1.64
CA VAL A 44 2.38 6.71 3.10
C VAL A 44 2.97 8.07 3.44
N PHE A 45 2.20 8.88 4.13
CA PHE A 45 2.61 10.24 4.48
C PHE A 45 3.43 10.26 5.78
N ASP A 46 4.21 11.31 5.95
CA ASP A 46 5.09 11.42 7.12
C ASP A 46 4.31 11.54 8.44
N ASP A 47 3.05 11.98 8.40
CA ASP A 47 2.17 12.01 9.57
C ASP A 47 1.52 10.66 9.88
N GLY A 48 1.74 9.66 9.02
CA GLY A 48 1.21 8.31 9.22
C GLY A 48 -0.06 8.00 8.45
N HIS A 49 -0.71 8.97 7.81
CA HIS A 49 -1.90 8.64 7.03
C HIS A 49 -1.51 8.00 5.70
N MET A 50 -2.41 7.22 5.12
CA MET A 50 -2.15 6.47 3.90
C MET A 50 -3.28 6.67 2.90
N GLU A 51 -2.92 6.78 1.62
CA GLU A 51 -3.87 6.80 0.52
C GLU A 51 -3.58 5.63 -0.40
N VAL A 52 -4.62 4.88 -0.74
CA VAL A 52 -4.50 3.67 -1.54
C VAL A 52 -5.16 3.88 -2.89
N SER A 53 -4.39 3.66 -3.96
CA SER A 53 -4.89 3.69 -5.33
C SER A 53 -4.77 2.30 -5.93
N ARG A 54 -5.84 1.81 -6.53
CA ARG A 54 -5.88 0.49 -7.14
C ARG A 54 -6.11 0.61 -8.63
N PHE A 55 -5.27 -0.06 -9.41
CA PHE A 55 -5.29 0.04 -10.86
C PHE A 55 -5.83 -1.27 -11.47
N VAL A 56 -7.15 -1.33 -11.58
CA VAL A 56 -7.89 -2.45 -12.17
C VAL A 56 -8.87 -1.91 -13.21
N GLY A 57 -8.42 -0.95 -14.00
CA GLY A 57 -9.27 -0.32 -14.99
C GLY A 57 -9.53 1.15 -14.77
N ASN A 58 -9.35 1.67 -13.57
CA ASN A 58 -9.36 3.10 -13.30
C ASN A 58 -8.38 3.41 -12.17
N GLU A 59 -8.11 4.71 -11.96
CA GLU A 59 -7.04 5.17 -11.08
C GLU A 59 -7.55 5.96 -9.87
N ASP A 60 -8.75 5.68 -9.42
CA ASP A 60 -9.33 6.39 -8.29
C ASP A 60 -8.73 5.94 -6.97
N VAL A 61 -8.59 6.86 -6.03
CA VAL A 61 -8.25 6.54 -4.65
C VAL A 61 -9.47 5.87 -4.01
N GLU A 62 -9.32 4.67 -3.51
CA GLU A 62 -10.45 3.86 -3.05
C GLU A 62 -10.56 3.74 -1.54
N GLY A 63 -9.55 4.11 -0.79
CA GLY A 63 -9.65 3.99 0.66
C GLY A 63 -8.30 4.10 1.36
N GLY A 64 -8.24 3.61 2.57
CA GLY A 64 -7.07 3.62 3.43
C GLY A 64 -6.69 2.22 3.89
N VAL A 65 -6.32 2.12 5.16
CA VAL A 65 -5.79 0.88 5.74
C VAL A 65 -6.77 -0.29 5.62
N GLU A 66 -8.08 -0.04 5.73
CA GLU A 66 -9.09 -1.10 5.63
C GLU A 66 -9.06 -1.77 4.25
N LEU A 67 -8.82 -0.98 3.20
CA LEU A 67 -8.73 -1.53 1.86
C LEU A 67 -7.48 -2.40 1.71
N ILE A 68 -6.38 -2.01 2.32
CA ILE A 68 -5.15 -2.81 2.31
C ILE A 68 -5.43 -4.17 2.93
N ASP A 69 -6.08 -4.22 4.08
CA ASP A 69 -6.39 -5.47 4.76
C ASP A 69 -7.30 -6.36 3.90
N ALA A 70 -8.29 -5.76 3.22
CA ALA A 70 -9.18 -6.51 2.34
C ALA A 70 -8.45 -7.09 1.14
N ILE A 71 -7.52 -6.34 0.55
CA ILE A 71 -6.74 -6.79 -0.60
C ILE A 71 -5.81 -7.94 -0.18
N LEU A 72 -5.13 -7.82 0.95
CA LEU A 72 -4.24 -8.86 1.43
C LEU A 72 -4.99 -10.14 1.77
N ALA A 73 -6.19 -10.02 2.32
CA ALA A 73 -7.02 -11.18 2.59
C ALA A 73 -7.43 -11.90 1.30
N SER A 74 -7.68 -11.15 0.22
CA SER A 74 -8.00 -11.74 -1.08
C SER A 74 -6.80 -12.39 -1.76
N ALA A 75 -5.60 -11.86 -1.51
CA ALA A 75 -4.37 -12.34 -2.15
C ALA A 75 -3.78 -13.57 -1.46
N ALA A 76 -4.14 -13.80 -0.22
CA ALA A 76 -3.58 -14.88 0.59
C ALA A 76 -4.05 -16.27 0.18
#